data_e9e2e5002830b2a8448383ece6235b5e
#
_entry.id   e9e2e5002830b2a8448383ece6235b5e
#
_cell.length_a   1.000
_cell.length_b   1.000
_cell.length_c   1.000
_cell.angle_alpha   90.00
_cell.angle_beta   90.00
_cell.angle_gamma   90.00
#
_symmetry.space_group_name_H-M   'P 1'
#
loop_
_entity.id
_entity.type
_entity.pdbx_description
1 polymer ?
#
loop_
_entity_poly.entity_id
_entity_poly.type
_entity_poly.pdbx_seq_one_letter_code
_entity_poly.pdbx_strand_id
1 'polypeptide(L)'
;MKGKILGFDAAGGTGAISGEDGQRYSFAAADFKSPAPAKPGDNVDFAVDGSNAKEIYVTAGAMPNVDLAALTSNATVANILAKPYVIWAAVIILGSLIAGYFGALGMLNSMSGPFGSGLGLAALIAALLFIVPIVAGVLIFFEFTNNKLTGQFRLITAAVAIGGPILLPVLAGLLAPQGFQDIMSMASSFGGGGSPYAGFIGFGITPGMVITVAGGVLIVLSHLGIIKKLG
;
A
#
# COMPACT_ATOMS: atom_id res chain seq x y z
N MET A 1 -31.23 -15.42 -9.99
CA MET A 1 -30.26 -16.37 -10.58
C MET A 1 -28.92 -15.68 -10.70
N LYS A 2 -27.80 -16.39 -10.46
CA LYS A 2 -26.47 -15.80 -10.56
C LYS A 2 -25.87 -16.01 -11.95
N GLY A 3 -24.98 -15.08 -12.36
CA GLY A 3 -24.29 -15.17 -13.63
C GLY A 3 -23.15 -14.18 -13.72
N LYS A 4 -22.51 -14.13 -14.90
CA LYS A 4 -21.38 -13.25 -15.19
C LYS A 4 -21.62 -12.45 -16.45
N ILE A 5 -21.38 -11.14 -16.40
CA ILE A 5 -21.50 -10.28 -17.58
C ILE A 5 -20.42 -10.67 -18.59
N LEU A 6 -20.83 -11.03 -19.81
CA LEU A 6 -19.92 -11.33 -20.92
C LEU A 6 -19.51 -10.08 -21.69
N GLY A 7 -20.44 -9.12 -21.82
CA GLY A 7 -20.21 -7.88 -22.52
C GLY A 7 -21.39 -6.93 -22.35
N PHE A 8 -21.13 -5.63 -22.52
CA PHE A 8 -22.14 -4.58 -22.55
C PHE A 8 -21.76 -3.56 -23.61
N ASP A 9 -22.67 -3.33 -24.54
CA ASP A 9 -22.55 -2.27 -25.54
C ASP A 9 -23.25 -1.01 -25.01
N ALA A 10 -22.46 -0.02 -24.61
CA ALA A 10 -22.98 1.23 -24.09
C ALA A 10 -23.70 2.08 -25.13
N ALA A 11 -23.38 1.93 -26.43
CA ALA A 11 -24.02 2.67 -27.53
C ALA A 11 -25.37 2.05 -27.89
N GLY A 12 -25.43 0.72 -27.92
CA GLY A 12 -26.68 -0.03 -28.20
C GLY A 12 -27.54 -0.24 -26.96
N GLY A 13 -27.05 0.05 -25.75
CA GLY A 13 -27.78 -0.12 -24.50
C GLY A 13 -28.12 -1.60 -24.19
N THR A 14 -27.37 -2.55 -24.74
CA THR A 14 -27.62 -4.01 -24.59
C THR A 14 -26.40 -4.76 -24.11
N GLY A 15 -26.62 -5.85 -23.40
CA GLY A 15 -25.54 -6.71 -22.92
C GLY A 15 -25.93 -8.17 -22.89
N ALA A 16 -24.96 -9.04 -22.53
CA ALA A 16 -25.14 -10.46 -22.37
C ALA A 16 -24.55 -10.96 -21.07
N ILE A 17 -25.27 -11.90 -20.41
CA ILE A 17 -24.88 -12.57 -19.18
C ILE A 17 -24.77 -14.08 -19.46
N SER A 18 -23.76 -14.73 -18.93
CA SER A 18 -23.70 -16.19 -18.81
C SER A 18 -24.25 -16.58 -17.44
N GLY A 19 -25.37 -17.30 -17.41
CA GLY A 19 -25.94 -17.85 -16.18
C GLY A 19 -25.13 -19.03 -15.65
N GLU A 20 -25.33 -19.37 -14.37
CA GLU A 20 -24.74 -20.57 -13.74
C GLU A 20 -25.24 -21.87 -14.38
N ASP A 21 -26.37 -21.82 -15.06
CA ASP A 21 -26.94 -22.93 -15.85
C ASP A 21 -26.26 -23.14 -17.22
N GLY A 22 -25.25 -22.30 -17.54
CA GLY A 22 -24.54 -22.35 -18.82
C GLY A 22 -25.27 -21.65 -19.97
N GLN A 23 -26.48 -21.11 -19.74
CA GLN A 23 -27.25 -20.40 -20.74
C GLN A 23 -26.81 -18.94 -20.87
N ARG A 24 -27.09 -18.34 -22.05
CA ARG A 24 -26.85 -16.92 -22.28
C ARG A 24 -28.16 -16.16 -22.21
N TYR A 25 -28.14 -15.07 -21.46
CA TYR A 25 -29.27 -14.16 -21.28
C TYR A 25 -28.91 -12.78 -21.80
N SER A 26 -29.78 -12.22 -22.63
CA SER A 26 -29.63 -10.84 -23.09
C SER A 26 -30.26 -9.89 -22.09
N PHE A 27 -29.74 -8.67 -21.97
CA PHE A 27 -30.34 -7.63 -21.12
C PHE A 27 -30.24 -6.26 -21.73
N ALA A 28 -31.18 -5.39 -21.38
CA ALA A 28 -31.14 -3.97 -21.71
C ALA A 28 -30.56 -3.15 -20.55
N ALA A 29 -30.00 -1.97 -20.86
CA ALA A 29 -29.47 -1.05 -19.86
C ALA A 29 -30.50 -0.67 -18.79
N ALA A 30 -31.79 -0.63 -19.14
CA ALA A 30 -32.88 -0.31 -18.22
C ALA A 30 -33.11 -1.38 -17.13
N ASP A 31 -32.72 -2.62 -17.42
CA ASP A 31 -32.83 -3.75 -16.48
C ASP A 31 -31.66 -3.83 -15.51
N PHE A 32 -30.60 -3.04 -15.73
CA PHE A 32 -29.43 -2.96 -14.87
C PHE A 32 -29.66 -1.96 -13.74
N LYS A 33 -29.73 -2.44 -12.50
CA LYS A 33 -30.12 -1.64 -11.31
C LYS A 33 -28.95 -1.22 -10.41
N SER A 34 -27.72 -1.62 -10.73
CA SER A 34 -26.55 -1.21 -9.96
C SER A 34 -26.12 0.22 -10.28
N PRO A 35 -25.59 1.00 -9.30
CA PRO A 35 -25.18 2.40 -9.51
C PRO A 35 -23.91 2.53 -10.39
N ALA A 36 -23.10 1.48 -10.49
CA ALA A 36 -21.92 1.44 -11.35
C ALA A 36 -22.28 0.89 -12.73
N PRO A 37 -21.63 1.37 -13.82
CA PRO A 37 -21.85 0.84 -15.16
C PRO A 37 -21.48 -0.64 -15.26
N ALA A 38 -22.24 -1.40 -16.06
CA ALA A 38 -21.99 -2.81 -16.32
C ALA A 38 -20.62 -3.02 -16.98
N LYS A 39 -19.80 -3.91 -16.42
CA LYS A 39 -18.47 -4.26 -16.96
C LYS A 39 -18.40 -5.74 -17.28
N PRO A 40 -17.74 -6.13 -18.40
CA PRO A 40 -17.44 -7.52 -18.66
C PRO A 40 -16.67 -8.14 -17.49
N GLY A 41 -17.15 -9.30 -17.04
CA GLY A 41 -16.54 -10.00 -15.91
C GLY A 41 -17.22 -9.79 -14.56
N ASP A 42 -18.13 -8.82 -14.42
CA ASP A 42 -18.89 -8.60 -13.18
C ASP A 42 -19.80 -9.80 -12.89
N ASN A 43 -19.81 -10.23 -11.63
CA ASN A 43 -20.78 -11.21 -11.16
C ASN A 43 -22.10 -10.49 -10.83
N VAL A 44 -23.20 -11.05 -11.29
CA VAL A 44 -24.51 -10.46 -11.13
C VAL A 44 -25.53 -11.46 -10.61
N ASP A 45 -26.51 -10.94 -9.89
CA ASP A 45 -27.76 -11.62 -9.60
C ASP A 45 -28.86 -11.00 -10.43
N PHE A 46 -29.70 -11.82 -11.06
CA PHE A 46 -30.73 -11.39 -11.98
C PHE A 46 -31.94 -12.31 -12.00
N ALA A 47 -33.07 -11.75 -12.39
CA ALA A 47 -34.30 -12.51 -12.66
C ALA A 47 -34.31 -12.97 -14.11
N VAL A 48 -34.74 -14.21 -14.38
CA VAL A 48 -34.85 -14.79 -15.71
C VAL A 48 -36.27 -14.55 -16.25
N ASP A 49 -36.36 -13.98 -17.45
CA ASP A 49 -37.61 -13.80 -18.20
C ASP A 49 -37.39 -14.35 -19.63
N GLY A 50 -37.64 -15.68 -19.80
CA GLY A 50 -37.33 -16.39 -21.03
C GLY A 50 -35.83 -16.42 -21.32
N SER A 51 -35.40 -15.78 -22.40
CA SER A 51 -33.97 -15.61 -22.77
C SER A 51 -33.39 -14.27 -22.32
N ASN A 52 -34.16 -13.47 -21.57
CA ASN A 52 -33.73 -12.15 -21.10
C ASN A 52 -33.47 -12.16 -19.59
N ALA A 53 -32.48 -11.37 -19.18
CA ALA A 53 -32.21 -11.08 -17.78
C ALA A 53 -32.83 -9.73 -17.39
N LYS A 54 -33.53 -9.69 -16.27
CA LYS A 54 -34.13 -8.49 -15.66
C LYS A 54 -33.65 -8.29 -14.23
N GLU A 55 -33.83 -7.08 -13.71
CA GLU A 55 -33.49 -6.73 -12.34
C GLU A 55 -32.05 -7.13 -11.98
N ILE A 56 -31.09 -6.67 -12.77
CA ILE A 56 -29.70 -7.09 -12.67
C ILE A 56 -28.99 -6.26 -11.60
N TYR A 57 -28.48 -6.92 -10.58
CA TYR A 57 -27.69 -6.33 -9.51
C TYR A 57 -26.27 -6.90 -9.57
N VAL A 58 -25.25 -6.03 -9.56
CA VAL A 58 -23.88 -6.47 -9.37
C VAL A 58 -23.74 -7.00 -7.95
N THR A 59 -23.50 -8.28 -7.83
CA THR A 59 -23.05 -8.84 -6.55
C THR A 59 -21.59 -8.43 -6.39
N ALA A 60 -21.24 -7.82 -5.24
CA ALA A 60 -19.84 -7.56 -4.91
C ALA A 60 -19.07 -8.84 -5.20
N GLY A 61 -18.18 -8.80 -6.19
CA GLY A 61 -17.46 -9.98 -6.62
C GLY A 61 -16.82 -10.61 -5.41
N ALA A 62 -17.03 -11.92 -5.21
CA ALA A 62 -16.21 -12.65 -4.29
C ALA A 62 -14.76 -12.26 -4.64
N MET A 63 -14.00 -11.74 -3.69
CA MET A 63 -12.56 -11.54 -3.88
C MET A 63 -12.05 -12.82 -4.55
N PRO A 64 -11.22 -12.72 -5.59
CA PRO A 64 -10.69 -13.90 -6.24
C PRO A 64 -10.21 -14.82 -5.13
N ASN A 65 -10.75 -16.03 -5.09
CA ASN A 65 -10.39 -17.00 -4.06
C ASN A 65 -8.92 -17.31 -4.31
N VAL A 66 -8.05 -16.55 -3.62
CA VAL A 66 -6.60 -16.74 -3.72
C VAL A 66 -6.35 -18.08 -3.05
N ASP A 67 -6.13 -19.09 -3.87
CA ASP A 67 -5.78 -20.41 -3.36
C ASP A 67 -4.40 -20.32 -2.67
N LEU A 68 -4.47 -20.09 -1.36
CA LEU A 68 -3.29 -19.95 -0.53
C LEU A 68 -2.44 -21.23 -0.56
N ALA A 69 -3.07 -22.40 -0.75
CA ALA A 69 -2.36 -23.67 -0.88
C ALA A 69 -1.59 -23.74 -2.21
N ALA A 70 -2.17 -23.26 -3.30
CA ALA A 70 -1.48 -23.16 -4.58
C ALA A 70 -0.33 -22.16 -4.56
N LEU A 71 -0.46 -21.05 -3.82
CA LEU A 71 0.62 -20.09 -3.64
C LEU A 71 1.76 -20.69 -2.78
N THR A 72 1.45 -21.38 -1.70
CA THR A 72 2.46 -21.97 -0.80
C THR A 72 3.12 -23.23 -1.39
N SER A 73 2.49 -23.88 -2.37
CA SER A 73 3.10 -25.01 -3.10
C SER A 73 4.22 -24.56 -4.06
N ASN A 74 4.29 -23.27 -4.40
CA ASN A 74 5.39 -22.74 -5.20
C ASN A 74 6.66 -22.68 -4.36
N ALA A 75 7.71 -23.40 -4.79
CA ALA A 75 8.98 -23.49 -4.08
C ALA A 75 9.61 -22.10 -3.78
N THR A 76 9.43 -21.13 -4.67
CA THR A 76 9.91 -19.76 -4.47
C THR A 76 9.17 -19.07 -3.33
N VAL A 77 7.84 -19.19 -3.28
CA VAL A 77 7.00 -18.60 -2.22
C VAL A 77 7.28 -19.29 -0.88
N ALA A 78 7.39 -20.61 -0.87
CA ALA A 78 7.76 -21.40 0.31
C ALA A 78 9.11 -20.95 0.89
N ASN A 79 10.11 -20.72 0.03
CA ASN A 79 11.43 -20.21 0.44
C ASN A 79 11.36 -18.79 1.03
N ILE A 80 10.50 -17.93 0.51
CA ILE A 80 10.28 -16.58 1.05
C ILE A 80 9.60 -16.67 2.42
N LEU A 81 8.54 -17.48 2.54
CA LEU A 81 7.81 -17.67 3.80
C LEU A 81 8.65 -18.32 4.89
N ALA A 82 9.64 -19.13 4.52
CA ALA A 82 10.60 -19.71 5.46
C ALA A 82 11.59 -18.69 6.06
N LYS A 83 11.63 -17.46 5.50
CA LYS A 83 12.55 -16.40 5.92
C LYS A 83 11.78 -15.22 6.54
N PRO A 84 11.44 -15.23 7.84
CA PRO A 84 10.60 -14.21 8.47
C PRO A 84 11.16 -12.79 8.30
N TYR A 85 12.48 -12.62 8.31
CA TYR A 85 13.10 -11.30 8.13
C TYR A 85 12.87 -10.70 6.74
N VAL A 86 12.74 -11.53 5.70
CA VAL A 86 12.37 -11.08 4.35
C VAL A 86 10.94 -10.52 4.35
N ILE A 87 10.03 -11.19 5.06
CA ILE A 87 8.64 -10.75 5.20
C ILE A 87 8.58 -9.40 5.93
N TRP A 88 9.28 -9.28 7.05
CA TRP A 88 9.29 -8.03 7.83
C TRP A 88 9.95 -6.88 7.07
N ALA A 89 11.01 -7.14 6.33
CA ALA A 89 11.63 -6.15 5.45
C ALA A 89 10.67 -5.71 4.32
N ALA A 90 9.90 -6.63 3.74
CA ALA A 90 8.86 -6.30 2.76
C ALA A 90 7.74 -5.44 3.37
N VAL A 91 7.34 -5.71 4.63
CA VAL A 91 6.39 -4.87 5.38
C VAL A 91 6.93 -3.46 5.59
N ILE A 92 8.23 -3.31 5.91
CA ILE A 92 8.88 -2.00 6.03
C ILE A 92 8.84 -1.25 4.69
N ILE A 93 9.15 -1.92 3.58
CA ILE A 93 9.10 -1.31 2.23
C ILE A 93 7.68 -0.86 1.91
N LEU A 94 6.67 -1.71 2.14
CA LEU A 94 5.28 -1.38 1.91
C LEU A 94 4.83 -0.19 2.77
N GLY A 95 5.16 -0.18 4.05
CA GLY A 95 4.90 0.93 4.96
C GLY A 95 5.54 2.23 4.48
N SER A 96 6.78 2.16 4.00
CA SER A 96 7.53 3.28 3.45
C SER A 96 6.90 3.84 2.16
N LEU A 97 6.34 2.97 1.31
CA LEU A 97 5.58 3.37 0.11
C LEU A 97 4.30 4.12 0.50
N ILE A 98 3.52 3.56 1.43
CA ILE A 98 2.28 4.16 1.93
C ILE A 98 2.55 5.49 2.65
N ALA A 99 3.66 5.57 3.40
CA ALA A 99 4.10 6.79 4.06
C ALA A 99 4.66 7.85 3.09
N GLY A 100 4.89 7.50 1.83
CA GLY A 100 5.41 8.43 0.83
C GLY A 100 6.90 8.75 0.98
N TYR A 101 7.71 7.91 1.64
CA TYR A 101 9.14 8.16 1.88
C TYR A 101 9.95 8.34 0.60
N PHE A 102 9.53 7.70 -0.50
CA PHE A 102 10.15 7.93 -1.82
C PHE A 102 9.88 9.33 -2.36
N GLY A 103 8.73 9.94 -2.01
CA GLY A 103 8.41 11.32 -2.35
C GLY A 103 9.28 12.34 -1.62
N ALA A 104 9.92 11.95 -0.50
CA ALA A 104 10.85 12.81 0.22
C ALA A 104 12.05 13.25 -0.65
N LEU A 105 12.46 12.44 -1.63
CA LEU A 105 13.45 12.83 -2.63
C LEU A 105 12.97 13.99 -3.53
N GLY A 106 11.67 14.07 -3.81
CA GLY A 106 11.07 15.17 -4.57
C GLY A 106 11.19 16.52 -3.84
N MET A 107 11.23 16.51 -2.49
CA MET A 107 11.46 17.72 -1.72
C MET A 107 12.85 18.33 -1.99
N LEU A 108 13.88 17.51 -2.24
CA LEU A 108 15.21 18.02 -2.60
C LEU A 108 15.18 18.84 -3.89
N ASN A 109 14.34 18.47 -4.84
CA ASN A 109 14.19 19.20 -6.10
C ASN A 109 13.44 20.52 -5.92
N SER A 110 12.55 20.64 -4.92
CA SER A 110 11.83 21.89 -4.62
C SER A 110 12.68 22.91 -3.85
N MET A 111 13.87 22.52 -3.38
CA MET A 111 14.80 23.40 -2.69
C MET A 111 15.41 24.50 -3.59
N SER A 112 15.27 24.38 -4.90
CA SER A 112 15.67 25.42 -5.86
C SER A 112 14.66 26.57 -6.00
N GLY A 113 13.48 26.48 -5.35
CA GLY A 113 12.45 27.51 -5.37
C GLY A 113 12.66 28.65 -4.39
N PRO A 114 11.79 29.67 -4.39
CA PRO A 114 11.91 30.86 -3.53
C PRO A 114 11.89 30.57 -2.02
N PHE A 115 11.41 29.42 -1.59
CA PHE A 115 11.46 28.94 -0.20
C PHE A 115 12.66 28.03 0.09
N GLY A 116 13.48 27.71 -0.91
CA GLY A 116 14.52 26.70 -0.81
C GLY A 116 15.66 27.04 0.16
N SER A 117 16.02 28.31 0.26
CA SER A 117 17.15 28.73 1.10
C SER A 117 16.89 28.64 2.62
N GLY A 118 15.62 28.67 3.04
CA GLY A 118 15.23 28.54 4.45
C GLY A 118 14.96 27.11 4.92
N LEU A 119 14.63 26.20 3.99
CA LEU A 119 14.26 24.81 4.31
C LEU A 119 15.42 23.82 4.21
N GLY A 120 16.58 24.26 3.71
CA GLY A 120 17.70 23.42 3.27
C GLY A 120 18.03 22.25 4.19
N LEU A 121 18.30 22.51 5.47
CA LEU A 121 18.68 21.47 6.41
C LEU A 121 17.48 20.60 6.84
N ALA A 122 16.32 21.20 7.08
CA ALA A 122 15.11 20.48 7.47
C ALA A 122 14.63 19.52 6.35
N ALA A 123 14.63 20.00 5.09
CA ALA A 123 14.28 19.18 3.94
C ALA A 123 15.28 18.04 3.71
N LEU A 124 16.57 18.29 3.94
CA LEU A 124 17.61 17.27 3.80
C LEU A 124 17.43 16.17 4.87
N ILE A 125 17.14 16.55 6.12
CA ILE A 125 16.86 15.58 7.19
C ILE A 125 15.61 14.77 6.88
N ALA A 126 14.53 15.42 6.43
CA ALA A 126 13.30 14.73 6.04
C ALA A 126 13.55 13.76 4.87
N ALA A 127 14.39 14.16 3.91
CA ALA A 127 14.76 13.31 2.77
C ALA A 127 15.49 12.04 3.19
N LEU A 128 16.18 12.02 4.34
CA LEU A 128 16.85 10.79 4.82
C LEU A 128 15.89 9.63 5.09
N LEU A 129 14.57 9.87 5.20
CA LEU A 129 13.58 8.81 5.34
C LEU A 129 13.57 7.83 4.15
N PHE A 130 14.02 8.25 2.96
CA PHE A 130 14.13 7.32 1.83
C PHE A 130 15.16 6.19 2.06
N ILE A 131 16.08 6.36 3.02
CA ILE A 131 17.06 5.32 3.38
C ILE A 131 16.36 4.10 4.01
N VAL A 132 15.23 4.28 4.68
CA VAL A 132 14.48 3.21 5.35
C VAL A 132 14.15 2.04 4.40
N PRO A 133 13.46 2.27 3.25
CA PRO A 133 13.19 1.17 2.31
C PRO A 133 14.44 0.62 1.63
N ILE A 134 15.49 1.43 1.44
CA ILE A 134 16.76 0.96 0.86
C ILE A 134 17.42 -0.06 1.79
N VAL A 135 17.53 0.27 3.08
CA VAL A 135 18.16 -0.63 4.07
C VAL A 135 17.34 -1.93 4.20
N ALA A 136 16.01 -1.85 4.13
CA ALA A 136 15.16 -3.04 4.11
C ALA A 136 15.40 -3.89 2.84
N GLY A 137 15.58 -3.27 1.68
CA GLY A 137 15.93 -3.97 0.43
C GLY A 137 17.29 -4.68 0.51
N VAL A 138 18.29 -4.01 1.09
CA VAL A 138 19.62 -4.60 1.32
C VAL A 138 19.53 -5.80 2.29
N LEU A 139 18.69 -5.72 3.32
CA LEU A 139 18.46 -6.85 4.21
C LEU A 139 17.88 -8.06 3.46
N ILE A 140 16.89 -7.85 2.59
CA ILE A 140 16.35 -8.91 1.75
C ILE A 140 17.46 -9.57 0.92
N PHE A 141 18.27 -8.77 0.26
CA PHE A 141 19.40 -9.27 -0.53
C PHE A 141 20.37 -10.11 0.33
N PHE A 142 20.72 -9.67 1.54
CA PHE A 142 21.62 -10.40 2.43
C PHE A 142 21.00 -11.71 2.96
N GLU A 143 19.70 -11.74 3.21
CA GLU A 143 18.98 -12.96 3.62
C GLU A 143 19.00 -14.03 2.52
N PHE A 144 18.95 -13.62 1.24
CA PHE A 144 19.04 -14.57 0.12
C PHE A 144 20.48 -15.02 -0.19
N THR A 145 21.47 -14.15 0.02
CA THR A 145 22.88 -14.48 -0.25
C THR A 145 23.58 -15.14 0.95
N ASN A 146 22.90 -15.30 2.09
CA ASN A 146 23.46 -15.82 3.36
C ASN A 146 24.76 -15.09 3.75
N ASN A 147 24.78 -13.76 3.64
CA ASN A 147 25.95 -12.95 3.94
C ASN A 147 26.29 -13.00 5.43
N LYS A 148 27.58 -12.99 5.77
CA LYS A 148 28.07 -12.99 7.17
C LYS A 148 27.57 -11.78 7.97
N LEU A 149 27.30 -10.66 7.30
CA LEU A 149 26.79 -9.42 7.91
C LEU A 149 25.28 -9.41 8.15
N THR A 150 24.54 -10.44 7.70
CA THR A 150 23.07 -10.48 7.78
C THR A 150 22.55 -10.23 9.20
N GLY A 151 23.19 -10.82 10.22
CA GLY A 151 22.79 -10.62 11.63
C GLY A 151 22.87 -9.16 12.09
N GLN A 152 23.93 -8.45 11.71
CA GLN A 152 24.10 -7.03 12.02
C GLN A 152 23.11 -6.18 11.24
N PHE A 153 22.89 -6.49 9.96
CA PHE A 153 21.94 -5.76 9.12
C PHE A 153 20.50 -5.89 9.59
N ARG A 154 20.10 -7.00 10.21
CA ARG A 154 18.79 -7.14 10.86
C ARG A 154 18.58 -6.05 11.91
N LEU A 155 19.55 -5.86 12.80
CA LEU A 155 19.48 -4.84 13.85
C LEU A 155 19.53 -3.42 13.30
N ILE A 156 20.40 -3.17 12.31
CA ILE A 156 20.48 -1.86 11.62
C ILE A 156 19.14 -1.54 10.95
N THR A 157 18.57 -2.49 10.22
CA THR A 157 17.27 -2.29 9.54
C THR A 157 16.16 -2.00 10.57
N ALA A 158 16.13 -2.74 11.68
CA ALA A 158 15.17 -2.51 12.73
C ALA A 158 15.34 -1.10 13.35
N ALA A 159 16.57 -0.71 13.68
CA ALA A 159 16.86 0.60 14.26
C ALA A 159 16.47 1.74 13.32
N VAL A 160 16.77 1.61 12.02
CA VAL A 160 16.41 2.60 10.98
C VAL A 160 14.89 2.65 10.76
N ALA A 161 14.20 1.50 10.75
CA ALA A 161 12.76 1.42 10.56
C ALA A 161 11.94 1.94 11.75
N ILE A 162 12.47 1.84 12.96
CA ILE A 162 11.83 2.35 14.18
C ILE A 162 12.23 3.82 14.41
N GLY A 163 13.53 4.10 14.41
CA GLY A 163 14.07 5.41 14.75
C GLY A 163 13.88 6.45 13.65
N GLY A 164 14.03 6.07 12.38
CA GLY A 164 13.93 6.98 11.25
C GLY A 164 12.59 7.73 11.21
N PRO A 165 11.44 7.02 11.14
CA PRO A 165 10.14 7.65 11.09
C PRO A 165 9.78 8.51 12.30
N ILE A 166 10.36 8.24 13.46
CA ILE A 166 10.11 8.99 14.69
C ILE A 166 11.06 10.17 14.81
N LEU A 167 12.35 9.93 14.67
CA LEU A 167 13.38 10.91 15.00
C LEU A 167 13.57 11.96 13.89
N LEU A 168 13.55 11.53 12.60
CA LEU A 168 13.84 12.45 11.50
C LEU A 168 12.78 13.55 11.35
N PRO A 169 11.45 13.28 11.42
CA PRO A 169 10.44 14.34 11.38
C PRO A 169 10.55 15.32 12.56
N VAL A 170 10.86 14.80 13.77
CA VAL A 170 11.08 15.66 14.95
C VAL A 170 12.27 16.59 14.72
N LEU A 171 13.39 16.07 14.25
CA LEU A 171 14.57 16.89 13.96
C LEU A 171 14.30 17.90 12.84
N ALA A 172 13.62 17.48 11.76
CA ALA A 172 13.24 18.36 10.68
C ALA A 172 12.33 19.50 11.17
N GLY A 173 11.34 19.19 12.03
CA GLY A 173 10.44 20.16 12.61
C GLY A 173 11.15 21.19 13.51
N LEU A 174 12.12 20.74 14.30
CA LEU A 174 12.92 21.63 15.16
C LEU A 174 13.81 22.58 14.36
N LEU A 175 14.26 22.18 13.18
CA LEU A 175 15.15 22.94 12.31
C LEU A 175 14.42 23.75 11.25
N ALA A 176 13.11 23.55 11.11
CA ALA A 176 12.30 24.30 10.16
C ALA A 176 12.14 25.76 10.62
N PRO A 177 12.23 26.74 9.69
CA PRO A 177 11.97 28.15 9.99
C PRO A 177 10.56 28.33 10.59
N GLN A 178 10.42 29.29 11.56
CA GLN A 178 9.14 29.53 12.25
C GLN A 178 7.98 29.81 11.25
N GLY A 179 8.22 30.67 10.24
CA GLY A 179 7.19 30.98 9.25
C GLY A 179 6.71 29.77 8.43
N PHE A 180 7.53 28.73 8.29
CA PHE A 180 7.12 27.49 7.67
C PHE A 180 6.29 26.63 8.62
N GLN A 181 6.60 26.59 9.90
CA GLN A 181 5.80 25.92 10.93
C GLN A 181 4.39 26.54 11.02
N ASP A 182 4.28 27.88 10.91
CA ASP A 182 3.01 28.59 10.91
C ASP A 182 2.14 28.21 9.69
N ILE A 183 2.74 28.15 8.50
CA ILE A 183 2.04 27.71 7.28
C ILE A 183 1.56 26.26 7.42
N MET A 184 2.36 25.38 7.97
CA MET A 184 1.99 23.98 8.14
C MET A 184 0.90 23.77 9.20
N SER A 185 0.93 24.53 10.29
CA SER A 185 -0.14 24.51 11.31
C SER A 185 -1.46 25.02 10.72
N MET A 186 -1.40 26.06 9.88
CA MET A 186 -2.56 26.59 9.16
C MET A 186 -3.10 25.57 8.15
N ALA A 187 -2.25 24.91 7.38
CA ALA A 187 -2.64 23.87 6.42
C ALA A 187 -3.32 22.67 7.10
N SER A 188 -2.87 22.28 8.28
CA SER A 188 -3.49 21.21 9.06
C SER A 188 -4.88 21.58 9.60
N SER A 189 -5.10 22.86 9.94
CA SER A 189 -6.39 23.36 10.45
C SER A 189 -7.47 23.45 9.37
N PHE A 190 -7.11 23.59 8.09
CA PHE A 190 -8.05 23.61 6.96
C PHE A 190 -8.48 22.21 6.46
N GLY A 191 -8.16 21.14 7.18
CA GLY A 191 -8.59 19.79 6.82
C GLY A 191 -7.94 19.26 5.54
N GLY A 192 -6.85 19.87 5.10
CA GLY A 192 -6.09 19.47 3.92
C GLY A 192 -5.31 18.18 4.12
N GLY A 193 -6.01 17.07 4.38
CA GLY A 193 -5.44 15.72 4.48
C GLY A 193 -4.85 15.19 3.19
N GLY A 194 -4.51 16.06 2.23
CA GLY A 194 -4.09 15.68 0.89
C GLY A 194 -2.61 15.84 0.57
N SER A 195 -1.82 16.46 1.43
CA SER A 195 -0.38 16.53 1.17
C SER A 195 0.33 15.34 1.81
N PRO A 196 0.96 14.45 1.03
CA PRO A 196 1.80 13.39 1.59
C PRO A 196 2.94 13.94 2.44
N TYR A 197 3.20 15.24 2.36
CA TYR A 197 4.24 15.96 3.09
C TYR A 197 3.77 16.55 4.43
N ALA A 198 2.45 16.69 4.65
CA ALA A 198 1.93 17.19 5.92
C ALA A 198 2.29 16.28 7.12
N GLY A 199 2.36 14.97 6.88
CA GLY A 199 2.83 13.99 7.86
C GLY A 199 4.33 14.07 8.19
N PHE A 200 5.16 14.64 7.28
CA PHE A 200 6.61 14.73 7.47
C PHE A 200 7.02 15.86 8.41
N ILE A 201 6.29 16.97 8.41
CA ILE A 201 6.68 18.20 9.12
C ILE A 201 5.70 18.49 10.26
N GLY A 202 4.52 17.87 10.26
CA GLY A 202 3.41 18.14 11.17
C GLY A 202 3.18 17.12 12.28
N PHE A 203 4.17 16.35 12.73
CA PHE A 203 4.02 15.33 13.78
C PHE A 203 2.84 14.34 13.55
N GLY A 204 2.31 14.26 12.31
CA GLY A 204 1.22 13.38 11.97
C GLY A 204 1.67 11.93 11.88
N ILE A 205 1.14 11.05 12.74
CA ILE A 205 1.34 9.62 12.63
C ILE A 205 0.54 9.12 11.42
N THR A 206 1.23 8.78 10.33
CA THR A 206 0.59 8.20 9.16
C THR A 206 0.46 6.68 9.30
N PRO A 207 -0.56 6.05 8.68
CA PRO A 207 -0.67 4.59 8.67
C PRO A 207 0.59 3.89 8.16
N GLY A 208 1.26 4.48 7.16
CA GLY A 208 2.51 3.95 6.62
C GLY A 208 3.67 3.99 7.62
N MET A 209 3.77 5.03 8.46
CA MET A 209 4.73 5.09 9.57
C MET A 209 4.50 3.95 10.56
N VAL A 210 3.24 3.73 10.96
CA VAL A 210 2.88 2.65 11.89
C VAL A 210 3.29 1.30 11.34
N ILE A 211 3.00 1.04 10.07
CA ILE A 211 3.38 -0.21 9.38
C ILE A 211 4.90 -0.37 9.34
N THR A 212 5.64 0.70 9.00
CA THR A 212 7.10 0.69 8.94
C THR A 212 7.71 0.36 10.31
N VAL A 213 7.25 1.06 11.36
CA VAL A 213 7.71 0.83 12.74
C VAL A 213 7.36 -0.58 13.20
N ALA A 214 6.14 -1.07 12.92
CA ALA A 214 5.73 -2.43 13.25
C ALA A 214 6.64 -3.47 12.59
N GLY A 215 7.00 -3.30 11.32
CA GLY A 215 7.97 -4.15 10.63
C GLY A 215 9.33 -4.19 11.32
N GLY A 216 9.84 -3.03 11.76
CA GLY A 216 11.08 -2.94 12.55
C GLY A 216 11.00 -3.66 13.89
N VAL A 217 9.90 -3.48 14.62
CA VAL A 217 9.66 -4.18 15.90
C VAL A 217 9.61 -5.70 15.68
N LEU A 218 8.94 -6.17 14.63
CA LEU A 218 8.87 -7.60 14.29
C LEU A 218 10.26 -8.19 13.98
N ILE A 219 11.15 -7.43 13.34
CA ILE A 219 12.55 -7.85 13.16
C ILE A 219 13.24 -8.05 14.53
N VAL A 220 13.09 -7.09 15.46
CA VAL A 220 13.67 -7.20 16.80
C VAL A 220 13.13 -8.42 17.54
N LEU A 221 11.79 -8.58 17.57
CA LEU A 221 11.16 -9.70 18.27
C LEU A 221 11.55 -11.06 17.67
N SER A 222 11.73 -11.13 16.36
CA SER A 222 12.22 -12.32 15.68
C SER A 222 13.70 -12.58 15.99
N HIS A 223 14.51 -11.53 16.09
CA HIS A 223 15.94 -11.64 16.44
C HIS A 223 16.14 -12.11 17.89
N LEU A 224 15.28 -11.66 18.82
CA LEU A 224 15.26 -12.09 20.21
C LEU A 224 14.64 -13.48 20.41
N GLY A 225 14.14 -14.13 19.35
CA GLY A 225 13.51 -15.44 19.42
C GLY A 225 12.13 -15.46 20.07
N ILE A 226 11.52 -14.28 20.31
CA ILE A 226 10.19 -14.15 20.93
C ILE A 226 9.13 -14.63 19.95
N ILE A 227 9.27 -14.30 18.65
CA ILE A 227 8.45 -14.85 17.57
C ILE A 227 9.15 -16.07 17.03
N LYS A 228 8.72 -17.26 17.45
CA LYS A 228 9.12 -18.51 16.83
C LYS A 228 8.48 -18.59 15.45
N LYS A 229 9.22 -19.16 14.48
CA LYS A 229 8.81 -19.36 13.09
C LYS A 229 7.29 -19.52 12.93
N LEU A 230 6.72 -18.68 12.05
CA LEU A 230 5.43 -18.94 11.44
C LEU A 230 5.61 -20.16 10.52
N GLY A 231 5.40 -21.33 11.02
CA GLY A 231 5.57 -22.55 10.27
C GLY A 231 4.87 -23.68 10.95
#